data_289797d55c91149196291912deb2dcad
#
_entry.id   289797d55c91149196291912deb2dcad
#
_cell.length_a   1.000
_cell.length_b   1.000
_cell.length_c   1.000
_cell.angle_alpha   90.00
_cell.angle_beta   90.00
_cell.angle_gamma   90.00
#
_symmetry.space_group_name_H-M   'P 1'
#
loop_
_entity.id
_entity.type
_entity.pdbx_description
1 polymer ?
#
loop_
_entity_poly.entity_id
_entity_poly.type
_entity_poly.pdbx_seq_one_letter_code
_entity_poly.pdbx_strand_id
1 'polypeptide(L)'
;NAPSIARAFLDLHRAYRQTQERLASLDEALGRDDARLQPSPWEEVRDFFHYCDNYIDAVDRAAEGFAKGRQSPDWIHEKAIRTLRDLGIKVRNDDQDATRVYDPNTKILTISNRSSSETARFQILLQLALISQEKLLEATLDLARFQSPEARAIAKIGLANYFAGAALM
;
A
#
# COMPACT_ATOMS: atom_id res chain seq x y z
N ASN A 1 -11.84 -13.11 -21.29
CA ASN A 1 -13.21 -12.55 -21.37
C ASN A 1 -13.51 -11.73 -20.14
N ALA A 2 -13.53 -10.38 -20.27
CA ALA A 2 -13.80 -9.46 -19.17
C ALA A 2 -15.13 -9.75 -18.40
N PRO A 3 -16.23 -10.21 -19.04
CA PRO A 3 -17.46 -10.53 -18.32
C PRO A 3 -17.35 -11.73 -17.36
N SER A 4 -16.52 -12.72 -17.67
CA SER A 4 -16.35 -13.90 -16.80
C SER A 4 -15.53 -13.58 -15.53
N ILE A 5 -14.52 -12.72 -15.66
CA ILE A 5 -13.71 -12.24 -14.54
C ILE A 5 -14.55 -11.35 -13.61
N ALA A 6 -15.37 -10.45 -14.18
CA ALA A 6 -16.27 -9.61 -13.40
C ALA A 6 -17.31 -10.43 -12.62
N ARG A 7 -17.86 -11.49 -13.24
CA ARG A 7 -18.77 -12.42 -12.53
C ARG A 7 -18.05 -13.16 -11.41
N ALA A 8 -16.88 -13.74 -11.68
CA ALA A 8 -16.11 -14.45 -10.67
C ALA A 8 -15.73 -13.53 -9.48
N PHE A 9 -15.40 -12.27 -9.76
CA PHE A 9 -15.15 -11.27 -8.71
C PHE A 9 -16.40 -10.97 -7.89
N LEU A 10 -17.55 -10.77 -8.53
CA LEU A 10 -18.83 -10.53 -7.84
C LEU A 10 -19.25 -11.74 -6.99
N ASP A 11 -19.06 -12.94 -7.50
CA ASP A 11 -19.38 -14.17 -6.77
C ASP A 11 -18.46 -14.38 -5.57
N LEU A 12 -17.16 -14.11 -5.74
CA LEU A 12 -16.19 -14.12 -4.64
C LEU A 12 -16.53 -13.07 -3.58
N HIS A 13 -16.88 -11.87 -4.00
CA HIS A 13 -17.27 -10.79 -3.09
C HIS A 13 -18.54 -11.11 -2.33
N ARG A 14 -19.54 -11.74 -2.97
CA ARG A 14 -20.76 -12.21 -2.31
C ARG A 14 -20.46 -13.32 -1.30
N ALA A 15 -19.65 -14.30 -1.67
CA ALA A 15 -19.22 -15.36 -0.77
C ALA A 15 -18.46 -14.83 0.44
N TYR A 16 -17.57 -13.86 0.23
CA TYR A 16 -16.85 -13.18 1.30
C TYR A 16 -17.81 -12.46 2.26
N ARG A 17 -18.76 -11.67 1.74
CA ARG A 17 -19.78 -10.99 2.58
C ARG A 17 -20.63 -11.98 3.37
N GLN A 18 -21.12 -13.04 2.74
CA GLN A 18 -21.87 -14.09 3.44
C GLN A 18 -21.07 -14.76 4.55
N THR A 19 -19.78 -14.98 4.34
CA THR A 19 -18.91 -15.56 5.38
C THR A 19 -18.74 -14.60 6.55
N GLN A 20 -18.57 -13.30 6.28
CA GLN A 20 -18.49 -12.25 7.31
C GLN A 20 -19.81 -12.15 8.12
N GLU A 21 -20.95 -12.18 7.45
CA GLU A 21 -22.27 -12.16 8.10
C GLU A 21 -22.51 -13.41 8.97
N ARG A 22 -22.06 -14.59 8.53
CA ARG A 22 -22.11 -15.82 9.31
C ARG A 22 -21.20 -15.79 10.53
N LEU A 23 -19.97 -15.28 10.38
CA LEU A 23 -19.05 -15.09 11.51
C LEU A 23 -19.66 -14.12 12.53
N ALA A 24 -20.21 -13.01 12.07
CA ALA A 24 -20.88 -12.04 12.93
C ALA A 24 -22.06 -12.65 13.70
N SER A 25 -22.90 -13.47 13.03
CA SER A 25 -24.03 -14.14 13.69
C SER A 25 -23.60 -15.25 14.66
N LEU A 26 -22.50 -15.95 14.39
CA LEU A 26 -21.93 -16.94 15.30
C LEU A 26 -21.33 -16.28 16.54
N ASP A 27 -20.64 -15.17 16.40
CA ASP A 27 -20.11 -14.41 17.54
C ASP A 27 -21.24 -13.88 18.42
N GLU A 28 -22.37 -13.44 17.82
CA GLU A 28 -23.57 -13.03 18.53
C GLU A 28 -24.20 -14.19 19.32
N ALA A 29 -24.30 -15.35 18.67
CA ALA A 29 -24.87 -16.56 19.30
C ALA A 29 -24.00 -17.11 20.43
N LEU A 30 -22.68 -16.86 20.40
CA LEU A 30 -21.70 -17.24 21.42
C LEU A 30 -21.56 -16.26 22.57
N GLY A 31 -22.31 -15.13 22.57
CA GLY A 31 -22.27 -14.12 23.63
C GLY A 31 -20.93 -13.41 23.75
N ARG A 32 -20.15 -13.38 22.68
CA ARG A 32 -18.84 -12.68 22.62
C ARG A 32 -19.02 -11.22 22.23
N ASP A 33 -19.86 -10.49 22.97
CA ASP A 33 -20.11 -9.07 22.68
C ASP A 33 -18.89 -8.16 22.87
N ASP A 34 -17.95 -8.53 23.73
CA ASP A 34 -16.77 -7.71 24.01
C ASP A 34 -15.73 -7.67 22.85
N ALA A 35 -15.72 -8.67 21.97
CA ALA A 35 -14.82 -8.69 20.81
C ALA A 35 -15.30 -7.79 19.65
N ARG A 36 -16.56 -7.32 19.69
CA ARG A 36 -17.17 -6.46 18.65
C ARG A 36 -16.91 -4.97 18.83
N LEU A 37 -16.37 -4.57 19.97
CA LEU A 37 -16.14 -3.15 20.26
C LEU A 37 -14.84 -2.61 19.64
N GLN A 38 -13.98 -3.45 19.10
CA GLN A 38 -12.78 -2.99 18.39
C GLN A 38 -12.93 -3.29 16.88
N PRO A 39 -12.87 -2.26 16.05
CA PRO A 39 -12.86 -2.45 14.60
C PRO A 39 -11.65 -3.33 14.21
N SER A 40 -11.84 -4.16 13.19
CA SER A 40 -10.70 -4.91 12.65
C SER A 40 -9.64 -3.95 12.11
N PRO A 41 -8.35 -4.34 12.07
CA PRO A 41 -7.29 -3.47 11.55
C PRO A 41 -7.59 -2.90 10.16
N TRP A 42 -8.26 -3.67 9.31
CA TRP A 42 -8.68 -3.23 7.97
C TRP A 42 -9.81 -2.21 8.00
N GLU A 43 -10.73 -2.32 8.95
CA GLU A 43 -11.81 -1.34 9.14
C GLU A 43 -11.25 -0.01 9.63
N GLU A 44 -10.33 -0.02 10.59
CA GLU A 44 -9.63 1.20 11.03
C GLU A 44 -8.93 1.90 9.85
N VAL A 45 -8.22 1.15 9.01
CA VAL A 45 -7.52 1.71 7.85
C VAL A 45 -8.51 2.27 6.82
N ARG A 46 -9.57 1.53 6.51
CA ARG A 46 -10.62 1.99 5.62
C ARG A 46 -11.25 3.29 6.11
N ASP A 47 -11.59 3.34 7.40
CA ASP A 47 -12.26 4.48 8.01
C ASP A 47 -11.33 5.71 8.03
N PHE A 48 -10.02 5.50 8.26
CA PHE A 48 -9.02 6.56 8.13
C PHE A 48 -8.99 7.16 6.72
N PHE A 49 -8.89 6.31 5.67
CA PHE A 49 -8.88 6.81 4.29
C PHE A 49 -10.20 7.48 3.92
N HIS A 50 -11.35 6.95 4.36
CA HIS A 50 -12.66 7.57 4.17
C HIS A 50 -12.78 8.92 4.87
N TYR A 51 -12.28 9.03 6.10
CA TYR A 51 -12.27 10.29 6.85
C TYR A 51 -11.48 11.39 6.13
N CYS A 52 -10.44 11.01 5.43
CA CYS A 52 -9.62 11.92 4.61
C CYS A 52 -10.17 12.10 3.19
N ASP A 53 -11.38 11.63 2.86
CA ASP A 53 -11.94 11.62 1.50
C ASP A 53 -10.97 11.00 0.46
N ASN A 54 -10.16 10.03 0.88
CA ASN A 54 -9.07 9.43 0.11
C ASN A 54 -8.04 10.46 -0.42
N TYR A 55 -7.96 11.64 0.17
CA TYR A 55 -6.99 12.67 -0.17
C TYR A 55 -6.13 13.03 1.03
N ILE A 56 -4.83 12.81 0.91
CA ILE A 56 -3.84 13.05 1.97
C ILE A 56 -2.85 14.08 1.47
N ASP A 57 -3.20 15.35 1.65
CA ASP A 57 -2.50 16.53 1.10
C ASP A 57 -0.98 16.49 1.28
N ALA A 58 -0.50 16.13 2.47
CA ALA A 58 0.93 16.10 2.74
C ALA A 58 1.68 15.03 1.92
N VAL A 59 1.06 13.86 1.72
CA VAL A 59 1.63 12.77 0.92
C VAL A 59 1.52 13.10 -0.57
N ASP A 60 0.40 13.68 -0.97
CA ASP A 60 0.14 14.10 -2.35
C ASP A 60 1.18 15.13 -2.81
N ARG A 61 1.37 16.20 -2.04
CA ARG A 61 2.39 17.22 -2.32
C ARG A 61 3.82 16.67 -2.34
N ALA A 62 4.12 15.68 -1.49
CA ALA A 62 5.43 15.03 -1.52
C ALA A 62 5.62 14.24 -2.82
N ALA A 63 4.57 13.55 -3.29
CA ALA A 63 4.58 12.83 -4.55
C ALA A 63 4.70 13.77 -5.75
N GLU A 64 3.91 14.84 -5.79
CA GLU A 64 4.01 15.90 -6.82
C GLU A 64 5.41 16.54 -6.84
N GLY A 65 5.94 16.86 -5.66
CA GLY A 65 7.30 17.40 -5.52
C GLY A 65 8.36 16.44 -6.06
N PHE A 66 8.18 15.15 -5.82
CA PHE A 66 9.04 14.11 -6.39
C PHE A 66 8.87 14.01 -7.91
N ALA A 67 7.64 14.06 -8.41
CA ALA A 67 7.33 13.97 -9.84
C ALA A 67 7.63 15.28 -10.62
N LYS A 68 7.95 16.37 -9.94
CA LYS A 68 8.21 17.67 -10.58
C LYS A 68 9.30 17.57 -11.64
N GLY A 69 8.98 18.05 -12.84
CA GLY A 69 9.84 17.95 -14.01
C GLY A 69 9.72 16.62 -14.76
N ARG A 70 8.73 15.80 -14.43
CA ARG A 70 8.47 14.54 -15.14
C ARG A 70 8.23 14.79 -16.62
N GLN A 71 8.96 14.08 -17.47
CA GLN A 71 8.85 14.12 -18.93
C GLN A 71 8.20 12.84 -19.48
N SER A 72 8.41 11.73 -18.78
CA SER A 72 7.88 10.42 -19.18
C SER A 72 7.80 9.48 -17.97
N PRO A 73 7.06 8.36 -18.07
CA PRO A 73 7.09 7.31 -17.05
C PRO A 73 8.49 6.72 -16.83
N ASP A 74 9.31 6.63 -17.85
CA ASP A 74 10.69 6.13 -17.73
C ASP A 74 11.58 7.10 -16.97
N TRP A 75 11.38 8.40 -17.17
CA TRP A 75 12.09 9.42 -16.39
C TRP A 75 11.83 9.30 -14.87
N ILE A 76 10.57 9.07 -14.46
CA ILE A 76 10.24 8.90 -13.04
C ILE A 76 10.85 7.62 -12.46
N HIS A 77 10.88 6.56 -13.25
CA HIS A 77 11.53 5.30 -12.90
C HIS A 77 13.03 5.48 -12.66
N GLU A 78 13.74 6.11 -13.60
CA GLU A 78 15.16 6.38 -13.47
C GLU A 78 15.46 7.30 -12.29
N LYS A 79 14.65 8.33 -12.06
CA LYS A 79 14.76 9.20 -10.89
C LYS A 79 14.61 8.42 -9.60
N ALA A 80 13.63 7.51 -9.51
CA ALA A 80 13.41 6.68 -8.33
C ALA A 80 14.61 5.75 -8.06
N ILE A 81 15.13 5.08 -9.09
CA ILE A 81 16.32 4.23 -8.96
C ILE A 81 17.54 5.05 -8.53
N ARG A 82 17.73 6.24 -9.10
CA ARG A 82 18.84 7.13 -8.72
C ARG A 82 18.73 7.55 -7.26
N THR A 83 17.55 7.98 -6.83
CA THR A 83 17.30 8.37 -5.43
C THR A 83 17.54 7.20 -4.46
N LEU A 84 17.10 5.99 -4.79
CA LEU A 84 17.38 4.80 -3.98
C LEU A 84 18.89 4.52 -3.91
N ARG A 85 19.60 4.66 -5.02
CA ARG A 85 21.06 4.51 -5.07
C ARG A 85 21.77 5.52 -4.18
N ASP A 86 21.34 6.77 -4.20
CA ASP A 86 21.90 7.85 -3.37
C ASP A 86 21.67 7.56 -1.86
N LEU A 87 20.62 6.83 -1.53
CA LEU A 87 20.35 6.29 -0.19
C LEU A 87 21.12 4.99 0.12
N GLY A 88 21.99 4.55 -0.78
CA GLY A 88 22.80 3.34 -0.63
C GLY A 88 22.06 2.04 -0.94
N ILE A 89 20.90 2.11 -1.59
CA ILE A 89 20.08 0.94 -1.91
C ILE A 89 20.35 0.50 -3.34
N LYS A 90 20.65 -0.79 -3.50
CA LYS A 90 20.83 -1.42 -4.81
C LYS A 90 19.51 -2.02 -5.28
N VAL A 91 19.07 -1.63 -6.46
CA VAL A 91 17.91 -2.24 -7.12
C VAL A 91 18.42 -3.32 -8.07
N ARG A 92 17.85 -4.52 -7.97
CA ARG A 92 18.12 -5.62 -8.89
C ARG A 92 16.81 -6.29 -9.32
N ASN A 93 16.85 -6.98 -10.43
CA ASN A 93 15.78 -7.84 -10.89
C ASN A 93 16.17 -9.31 -10.70
N ASP A 94 15.20 -10.15 -10.33
CA ASP A 94 15.42 -11.58 -10.13
C ASP A 94 14.14 -12.36 -10.44
N ASP A 95 14.31 -13.66 -10.69
CA ASP A 95 13.17 -14.53 -10.97
C ASP A 95 12.62 -15.10 -9.65
N GLN A 96 11.71 -14.35 -9.04
CA GLN A 96 11.09 -14.68 -7.76
C GLN A 96 9.56 -14.55 -7.83
N ASP A 97 8.86 -15.26 -6.95
CA ASP A 97 7.39 -15.22 -6.90
C ASP A 97 6.87 -13.91 -6.29
N ALA A 98 7.54 -13.37 -5.28
CA ALA A 98 7.18 -12.11 -4.69
C ALA A 98 7.47 -10.96 -5.65
N THR A 99 6.50 -10.07 -5.86
CA THR A 99 6.63 -8.91 -6.76
C THR A 99 7.79 -8.00 -6.36
N ARG A 100 8.03 -7.87 -5.05
CA ARG A 100 9.07 -7.05 -4.44
C ARG A 100 9.55 -7.66 -3.13
N VAL A 101 10.86 -7.65 -2.93
CA VAL A 101 11.50 -7.98 -1.64
C VAL A 101 12.57 -6.93 -1.35
N TYR A 102 12.54 -6.36 -0.14
CA TYR A 102 13.58 -5.46 0.35
C TYR A 102 14.26 -6.07 1.58
N ASP A 103 15.58 -6.20 1.51
CA ASP A 103 16.40 -6.61 2.64
C ASP A 103 17.11 -5.38 3.23
N PRO A 104 16.75 -4.94 4.43
CA PRO A 104 17.34 -3.77 5.08
C PRO A 104 18.81 -3.99 5.50
N ASN A 105 19.23 -5.24 5.72
CA ASN A 105 20.60 -5.54 6.15
C ASN A 105 21.59 -5.39 4.99
N THR A 106 21.23 -5.92 3.83
CA THR A 106 22.05 -5.83 2.61
C THR A 106 21.74 -4.57 1.79
N LYS A 107 20.66 -3.85 2.12
CA LYS A 107 20.15 -2.71 1.36
C LYS A 107 19.91 -3.06 -0.12
N ILE A 108 19.35 -4.23 -0.36
CA ILE A 108 18.99 -4.69 -1.70
C ILE A 108 17.49 -4.71 -1.86
N LEU A 109 17.00 -4.02 -2.88
CA LEU A 109 15.62 -4.09 -3.35
C LEU A 109 15.59 -5.01 -4.58
N THR A 110 14.90 -6.13 -4.46
CA THR A 110 14.69 -7.08 -5.55
C THR A 110 13.30 -6.94 -6.12
N ILE A 111 13.18 -6.77 -7.42
CA ILE A 111 11.92 -6.69 -8.17
C ILE A 111 11.81 -7.95 -9.04
N SER A 112 10.63 -8.55 -9.08
CA SER A 112 10.39 -9.74 -9.89
C SER A 112 10.47 -9.45 -11.39
N ASN A 113 11.21 -10.25 -12.14
CA ASN A 113 11.23 -10.23 -13.60
C ASN A 113 9.89 -10.59 -14.24
N ARG A 114 8.97 -11.22 -13.47
CA ARG A 114 7.63 -11.59 -13.93
C ARG A 114 6.64 -10.41 -13.88
N SER A 115 7.05 -9.30 -13.27
CA SER A 115 6.23 -8.10 -13.20
C SER A 115 6.26 -7.33 -14.51
N SER A 116 5.13 -6.74 -14.90
CA SER A 116 5.12 -5.75 -15.99
C SER A 116 5.97 -4.53 -15.63
N SER A 117 6.37 -3.76 -16.62
CA SER A 117 7.15 -2.52 -16.42
C SER A 117 6.42 -1.52 -15.52
N GLU A 118 5.09 -1.43 -15.64
CA GLU A 118 4.23 -0.57 -14.82
C GLU A 118 4.22 -1.03 -13.36
N THR A 119 4.07 -2.34 -13.15
CA THR A 119 4.11 -2.93 -11.80
C THR A 119 5.49 -2.74 -11.16
N ALA A 120 6.57 -3.01 -11.90
CA ALA A 120 7.93 -2.82 -11.40
C ALA A 120 8.18 -1.36 -11.00
N ARG A 121 7.75 -0.42 -11.82
CA ARG A 121 7.84 1.03 -11.59
C ARG A 121 7.10 1.45 -10.33
N PHE A 122 5.86 0.97 -10.18
CA PHE A 122 5.05 1.21 -8.99
C PHE A 122 5.70 0.65 -7.72
N GLN A 123 6.22 -0.58 -7.77
CA GLN A 123 6.85 -1.23 -6.62
C GLN A 123 8.15 -0.53 -6.18
N ILE A 124 8.91 0.02 -7.13
CA ILE A 124 10.10 0.81 -6.84
C ILE A 124 9.72 2.13 -6.14
N LEU A 125 8.70 2.84 -6.64
CA LEU A 125 8.21 4.07 -6.03
C LEU A 125 7.61 3.83 -4.64
N LEU A 126 6.90 2.73 -4.45
CA LEU A 126 6.37 2.34 -3.15
C LEU A 126 7.53 2.12 -2.14
N GLN A 127 8.58 1.39 -2.53
CA GLN A 127 9.73 1.18 -1.64
C GLN A 127 10.48 2.48 -1.38
N LEU A 128 10.61 3.33 -2.39
CA LEU A 128 11.18 4.66 -2.24
C LEU A 128 10.40 5.47 -1.20
N ALA A 129 9.06 5.48 -1.26
CA ALA A 129 8.22 6.18 -0.30
C ALA A 129 8.44 5.68 1.13
N LEU A 130 8.45 4.35 1.34
CA LEU A 130 8.69 3.76 2.65
C LEU A 130 10.00 4.18 3.29
N ILE A 131 11.02 4.49 2.48
CA ILE A 131 12.36 4.83 2.96
C ILE A 131 12.57 6.35 2.99
N SER A 132 12.30 7.03 1.87
CA SER A 132 12.60 8.46 1.74
C SER A 132 11.57 9.37 2.40
N GLN A 133 10.34 8.90 2.55
CA GLN A 133 9.22 9.64 3.16
C GLN A 133 8.86 9.12 4.55
N GLU A 134 9.71 8.31 5.18
CA GLU A 134 9.41 7.65 6.45
C GLU A 134 8.88 8.64 7.50
N LYS A 135 9.56 9.77 7.69
CA LYS A 135 9.14 10.80 8.66
C LYS A 135 7.75 11.37 8.36
N LEU A 136 7.45 11.59 7.09
CA LEU A 136 6.14 12.09 6.67
C LEU A 136 5.05 11.03 6.91
N LEU A 137 5.33 9.79 6.52
CA LEU A 137 4.38 8.69 6.73
C LEU A 137 4.10 8.47 8.22
N GLU A 138 5.14 8.44 9.07
CA GLU A 138 4.98 8.29 10.52
C GLU A 138 4.19 9.46 11.12
N ALA A 139 4.47 10.71 10.74
CA ALA A 139 3.73 11.86 11.21
C ALA A 139 2.24 11.80 10.80
N THR A 140 1.94 11.31 9.61
CA THR A 140 0.55 11.12 9.15
C THR A 140 -0.16 10.04 9.96
N LEU A 141 0.54 8.93 10.26
CA LEU A 141 0.02 7.84 11.10
C LEU A 141 -0.20 8.25 12.55
N ASP A 142 0.65 9.12 13.08
CA ASP A 142 0.50 9.66 14.45
C ASP A 142 -0.76 10.53 14.57
N LEU A 143 -1.09 11.29 13.54
CA LEU A 143 -2.32 12.09 13.49
C LEU A 143 -3.58 11.20 13.38
N ALA A 144 -3.49 10.07 12.71
CA ALA A 144 -4.60 9.13 12.51
C ALA A 144 -5.00 8.39 13.81
N ARG A 145 -4.08 8.26 14.79
CA ARG A 145 -4.31 7.63 16.10
C ARG A 145 -4.89 6.22 16.02
N PHE A 146 -4.30 5.36 15.19
CA PHE A 146 -4.72 3.97 15.08
C PHE A 146 -4.70 3.26 16.45
N GLN A 147 -5.71 2.45 16.71
CA GLN A 147 -5.88 1.68 17.95
C GLN A 147 -4.97 0.44 17.96
N SER A 148 -4.81 -0.19 16.79
CA SER A 148 -4.01 -1.41 16.64
C SER A 148 -2.69 -1.15 15.92
N PRO A 149 -1.59 -1.77 16.37
CA PRO A 149 -0.31 -1.74 15.65
C PRO A 149 -0.41 -2.30 14.24
N GLU A 150 -1.28 -3.30 14.05
CA GLU A 150 -1.54 -3.94 12.75
C GLU A 150 -2.20 -2.95 11.78
N ALA A 151 -3.21 -2.19 12.22
CA ALA A 151 -3.84 -1.15 11.41
C ALA A 151 -2.81 -0.09 11.01
N ARG A 152 -1.97 0.34 11.96
CA ARG A 152 -0.90 1.30 11.67
C ARG A 152 0.06 0.77 10.60
N ALA A 153 0.47 -0.49 10.69
CA ALA A 153 1.37 -1.11 9.71
C ALA A 153 0.72 -1.19 8.32
N ILE A 154 -0.54 -1.60 8.25
CA ILE A 154 -1.30 -1.64 6.98
C ILE A 154 -1.46 -0.24 6.39
N ALA A 155 -1.82 0.75 7.22
CA ALA A 155 -1.98 2.14 6.80
C ALA A 155 -0.66 2.73 6.27
N LYS A 156 0.50 2.39 6.87
CA LYS A 156 1.81 2.80 6.36
C LYS A 156 2.04 2.35 4.93
N ILE A 157 1.72 1.08 4.65
CA ILE A 157 1.79 0.55 3.28
C ILE A 157 0.78 1.26 2.36
N GLY A 158 -0.45 1.52 2.86
CA GLY A 158 -1.47 2.28 2.13
C GLY A 158 -1.02 3.68 1.73
N LEU A 159 -0.38 4.41 2.64
CA LEU A 159 0.18 5.74 2.38
C LEU A 159 1.34 5.70 1.36
N ALA A 160 2.18 4.67 1.43
CA ALA A 160 3.26 4.47 0.46
C ALA A 160 2.71 4.11 -0.94
N ASN A 161 1.63 3.32 -1.00
CA ASN A 161 0.90 3.04 -2.24
C ASN A 161 0.29 4.34 -2.82
N TYR A 162 -0.29 5.18 -1.96
CA TYR A 162 -0.83 6.48 -2.35
C TYR A 162 0.25 7.35 -2.99
N PHE A 163 1.40 7.49 -2.32
CA PHE A 163 2.54 8.23 -2.87
C PHE A 163 2.98 7.70 -4.24
N ALA A 164 3.11 6.37 -4.38
CA ALA A 164 3.53 5.76 -5.63
C ALA A 164 2.52 6.03 -6.77
N GLY A 165 1.22 5.93 -6.47
CA GLY A 165 0.15 6.25 -7.42
C GLY A 165 0.16 7.71 -7.82
N ALA A 166 0.20 8.64 -6.87
CA ALA A 166 0.23 10.08 -7.12
C ALA A 166 1.48 10.52 -7.90
N ALA A 167 2.64 9.92 -7.65
CA ALA A 167 3.87 10.22 -8.40
C ALA A 167 3.82 9.75 -9.86
N LEU A 168 2.97 8.77 -10.19
CA LEU A 168 2.79 8.25 -11.55
C LEU A 168 1.73 8.99 -12.36
N MET A 169 0.79 9.68 -11.71
CA MET A 169 -0.23 10.51 -12.36
C MET A 169 0.34 11.82 -12.84
#